data_db3db38a120b5e3ac27d39c0dd773724
#
_entry.id   db3db38a120b5e3ac27d39c0dd773724
#
_cell.length_a   1.000
_cell.length_b   1.000
_cell.length_c   1.000
_cell.angle_alpha   90.00
_cell.angle_beta   90.00
_cell.angle_gamma   90.00
#
_symmetry.space_group_name_H-M   'P 1'
#
loop_
_entity.id
_entity.type
_entity.pdbx_description
1 polymer ?
#
loop_
_entity_poly.entity_id
_entity_poly.type
_entity_poly.pdbx_seq_one_letter_code
_entity_poly.pdbx_strand_id
1 'polypeptide(L)'
;MKSAVITTGGLGTRVLTFTKTNPKAMLPLYDVSPDNLSEPHLRPLLEIVFENLYDNGFRKFCFIVGTKTKSSILNHLTPDPKFISLLKKRNSSVDKRFILTLNRIYKKFDNSEIHWISQSTPMGFGHALLSAQKFIKNESFLLHAGDTYIENYAFLPKLIKLHEKNHASGTLVLQQKNDVKGYGLAQFK
;
A
#
# COMPACT_ATOMS: atom_id res chain seq x y z
N MET A 1 0.62 14.17 -11.35
CA MET A 1 0.88 12.74 -11.01
C MET A 1 -0.35 12.15 -10.33
N LYS A 2 -0.93 11.04 -10.86
CA LYS A 2 -2.15 10.41 -10.29
C LYS A 2 -2.05 8.89 -10.17
N SER A 3 -0.93 8.31 -10.64
CA SER A 3 -0.69 6.87 -10.68
C SER A 3 0.31 6.46 -9.60
N ALA A 4 0.04 5.35 -8.90
CA ALA A 4 0.93 4.77 -7.92
C ALA A 4 1.22 3.30 -8.24
N VAL A 5 2.47 2.90 -8.10
CA VAL A 5 2.92 1.51 -8.16
C VAL A 5 3.27 1.07 -6.75
N ILE A 6 2.64 0.00 -6.26
CA ILE A 6 2.85 -0.52 -4.92
C ILE A 6 3.41 -1.93 -5.03
N THR A 7 4.62 -2.13 -4.51
CA THR A 7 5.30 -3.45 -4.58
C THR A 7 5.03 -4.25 -3.31
N THR A 8 4.49 -5.47 -3.46
CA THR A 8 4.19 -6.38 -2.34
C THR A 8 4.75 -7.78 -2.55
N GLY A 9 5.54 -7.99 -3.60
CA GLY A 9 6.00 -9.32 -4.05
C GLY A 9 7.23 -9.87 -3.32
N GLY A 10 7.79 -9.18 -2.33
CA GLY A 10 8.96 -9.63 -1.59
C GLY A 10 8.69 -10.88 -0.74
N LEU A 11 9.72 -11.75 -0.58
CA LEU A 11 9.61 -12.98 0.22
C LEU A 11 9.46 -12.74 1.72
N GLY A 12 9.78 -11.55 2.22
CA GLY A 12 9.60 -11.20 3.63
C GLY A 12 10.42 -12.07 4.60
N THR A 13 11.63 -12.49 4.22
CA THR A 13 12.44 -13.47 4.93
C THR A 13 12.75 -13.14 6.40
N ARG A 14 12.69 -11.87 6.77
CA ARG A 14 12.90 -11.41 8.16
C ARG A 14 11.73 -11.74 9.11
N VAL A 15 10.57 -12.12 8.57
CA VAL A 15 9.33 -12.48 9.29
C VAL A 15 8.72 -13.78 8.75
N LEU A 16 9.58 -14.76 8.52
CA LEU A 16 9.28 -16.01 7.77
C LEU A 16 8.09 -16.82 8.29
N THR A 17 7.84 -16.85 9.58
CA THR A 17 6.71 -17.60 10.12
C THR A 17 5.37 -17.03 9.64
N PHE A 18 5.24 -15.71 9.56
CA PHE A 18 4.06 -15.04 9.04
C PHE A 18 4.05 -15.07 7.50
N THR A 19 5.18 -14.77 6.88
CA THR A 19 5.26 -14.59 5.41
C THR A 19 5.28 -15.90 4.63
N LYS A 20 5.28 -17.04 5.31
CA LYS A 20 5.07 -18.34 4.68
C LYS A 20 3.74 -18.40 3.92
N THR A 21 2.70 -17.79 4.46
CA THR A 21 1.32 -17.83 3.92
C THR A 21 0.75 -16.47 3.58
N ASN A 22 1.23 -15.40 4.23
CA ASN A 22 0.72 -14.05 4.08
C ASN A 22 1.79 -13.11 3.50
N PRO A 23 1.42 -12.15 2.64
CA PRO A 23 2.37 -11.15 2.21
C PRO A 23 2.77 -10.25 3.39
N LYS A 24 4.03 -9.82 3.42
CA LYS A 24 4.54 -8.91 4.46
C LYS A 24 3.72 -7.62 4.55
N ALA A 25 3.22 -7.13 3.43
CA ALA A 25 2.36 -5.96 3.35
C ALA A 25 1.01 -6.12 4.08
N MET A 26 0.61 -7.35 4.44
CA MET A 26 -0.59 -7.63 5.23
C MET A 26 -0.31 -7.74 6.74
N LEU A 27 0.92 -7.45 7.19
CA LEU A 27 1.21 -7.34 8.62
C LEU A 27 0.29 -6.30 9.25
N PRO A 28 -0.42 -6.65 10.36
CA PRO A 28 -1.29 -5.71 11.03
C PRO A 28 -0.46 -4.72 11.86
N LEU A 29 -0.85 -3.45 11.77
CA LEU A 29 -0.34 -2.38 12.62
C LEU A 29 -1.49 -1.75 13.39
N TYR A 30 -1.21 -1.27 14.60
CA TYR A 30 -2.13 -0.37 15.30
C TYR A 30 -2.11 0.98 14.60
N ASP A 31 -3.26 1.41 14.14
CA ASP A 31 -3.43 2.68 13.45
C ASP A 31 -4.75 3.35 13.87
N VAL A 32 -4.73 4.67 13.90
CA VAL A 32 -5.94 5.46 14.16
C VAL A 32 -6.58 5.75 12.80
N SER A 33 -7.77 5.19 12.60
CA SER A 33 -8.50 5.49 11.37
C SER A 33 -8.87 6.97 11.28
N PRO A 34 -8.82 7.58 10.07
CA PRO A 34 -9.26 8.96 9.84
C PRO A 34 -10.70 9.28 10.29
N ASP A 35 -11.51 8.28 10.61
CA ASP A 35 -12.92 8.42 10.95
C ASP A 35 -13.22 8.86 12.40
N ASN A 36 -12.25 9.42 13.13
CA ASN A 36 -12.40 9.75 14.54
C ASN A 36 -12.81 8.55 15.42
N LEU A 37 -12.48 7.33 15.01
CA LEU A 37 -12.48 6.21 15.93
C LEU A 37 -11.40 6.50 16.94
N SER A 38 -11.78 6.95 18.12
CA SER A 38 -10.88 7.39 19.20
C SER A 38 -9.95 6.28 19.70
N GLU A 39 -10.13 5.06 19.23
CA GLU A 39 -9.35 3.90 19.63
C GLU A 39 -8.56 3.34 18.45
N PRO A 40 -7.23 3.16 18.61
CA PRO A 40 -6.41 2.46 17.64
C PRO A 40 -6.93 1.03 17.40
N HIS A 41 -6.94 0.59 16.17
CA HIS A 41 -7.28 -0.78 15.81
C HIS A 41 -6.27 -1.36 14.84
N LEU A 42 -6.25 -2.69 14.75
CA LEU A 42 -5.34 -3.39 13.85
C LEU A 42 -5.80 -3.25 12.41
N ARG A 43 -4.92 -2.74 11.56
CA ARG A 43 -5.13 -2.59 10.13
C ARG A 43 -3.94 -3.15 9.35
N PRO A 44 -4.15 -3.86 8.24
CA PRO A 44 -3.05 -4.27 7.37
C PRO A 44 -2.26 -3.05 6.87
N LEU A 45 -0.94 -3.17 6.86
CA LEU A 45 -0.06 -2.10 6.40
C LEU A 45 -0.41 -1.62 4.98
N LEU A 46 -0.72 -2.55 4.08
CA LEU A 46 -1.11 -2.23 2.70
C LEU A 46 -2.39 -1.39 2.62
N GLU A 47 -3.36 -1.65 3.50
CA GLU A 47 -4.59 -0.86 3.61
C GLU A 47 -4.26 0.59 3.99
N ILE A 48 -3.39 0.76 4.99
CA ILE A 48 -2.94 2.10 5.45
C ILE A 48 -2.23 2.83 4.30
N VAL A 49 -1.32 2.16 3.60
CA VAL A 49 -0.61 2.73 2.44
C VAL A 49 -1.59 3.14 1.34
N PHE A 50 -2.50 2.25 0.96
CA PHE A 50 -3.48 2.52 -0.09
C PHE A 50 -4.39 3.70 0.26
N GLU A 51 -4.95 3.75 1.46
CA GLU A 51 -5.83 4.84 1.89
C GLU A 51 -5.09 6.18 1.91
N ASN A 52 -3.88 6.24 2.46
CA ASN A 52 -3.10 7.46 2.48
C ASN A 52 -2.80 7.99 1.06
N LEU A 53 -2.48 7.11 0.12
CA LEU A 53 -2.26 7.51 -1.27
C LEU A 53 -3.58 7.96 -1.92
N TYR A 54 -4.68 7.25 -1.68
CA TYR A 54 -5.99 7.64 -2.19
C TYR A 54 -6.41 9.02 -1.68
N ASP A 55 -6.23 9.30 -0.39
CA ASP A 55 -6.58 10.57 0.24
C ASP A 55 -5.68 11.72 -0.23
N ASN A 56 -4.47 11.42 -0.69
CA ASN A 56 -3.57 12.33 -1.38
C ASN A 56 -3.84 12.47 -2.91
N GLY A 57 -4.98 11.98 -3.40
CA GLY A 57 -5.46 12.22 -4.76
C GLY A 57 -5.05 11.17 -5.80
N PHE A 58 -4.38 10.09 -5.42
CA PHE A 58 -4.10 8.98 -6.33
C PHE A 58 -5.38 8.20 -6.63
N ARG A 59 -5.55 7.79 -7.89
CA ARG A 59 -6.74 7.06 -8.35
C ARG A 59 -6.42 5.87 -9.24
N LYS A 60 -5.19 5.76 -9.74
CA LYS A 60 -4.70 4.65 -10.54
C LYS A 60 -3.63 3.91 -9.76
N PHE A 61 -3.86 2.64 -9.48
CA PHE A 61 -2.96 1.82 -8.67
C PHE A 61 -2.53 0.57 -9.41
N CYS A 62 -1.25 0.27 -9.36
CA CYS A 62 -0.70 -0.99 -9.81
C CYS A 62 -0.09 -1.73 -8.62
N PHE A 63 -0.71 -2.83 -8.23
CA PHE A 63 -0.17 -3.72 -7.21
C PHE A 63 0.69 -4.80 -7.85
N ILE A 64 1.97 -4.82 -7.51
CA ILE A 64 2.89 -5.88 -7.93
C ILE A 64 2.95 -6.90 -6.79
N VAL A 65 2.38 -8.08 -7.03
CA VAL A 65 2.15 -9.11 -6.01
C VAL A 65 2.89 -10.40 -6.34
N GLY A 66 3.23 -11.17 -5.33
CA GLY A 66 3.65 -12.56 -5.54
C GLY A 66 2.46 -13.42 -5.97
N THR A 67 2.68 -14.45 -6.78
CA THR A 67 1.61 -15.34 -7.28
C THR A 67 0.79 -15.97 -6.16
N LYS A 68 1.44 -16.33 -5.05
CA LYS A 68 0.79 -16.98 -3.90
C LYS A 68 0.05 -16.01 -2.97
N THR A 69 0.34 -14.71 -3.05
CA THR A 69 -0.13 -13.71 -2.08
C THR A 69 -1.22 -12.79 -2.63
N LYS A 70 -1.45 -12.82 -3.94
CA LYS A 70 -2.46 -11.99 -4.60
C LYS A 70 -3.85 -12.18 -4.03
N SER A 71 -4.29 -13.43 -3.83
CA SER A 71 -5.62 -13.74 -3.31
C SER A 71 -5.87 -13.18 -1.92
N SER A 72 -4.88 -13.26 -1.04
CA SER A 72 -4.98 -12.72 0.34
C SER A 72 -5.22 -11.21 0.32
N ILE A 73 -4.48 -10.47 -0.52
CA ILE A 73 -4.62 -9.02 -0.66
C ILE A 73 -5.98 -8.66 -1.29
N LEU A 74 -6.34 -9.36 -2.36
CA LEU A 74 -7.58 -9.11 -3.08
C LEU A 74 -8.80 -9.37 -2.18
N ASN A 75 -8.82 -10.49 -1.46
CA ASN A 75 -9.92 -10.83 -0.55
C ASN A 75 -10.08 -9.78 0.57
N HIS A 76 -8.99 -9.18 1.03
CA HIS A 76 -9.06 -8.12 2.03
C HIS A 76 -9.65 -6.82 1.48
N LEU A 77 -9.29 -6.44 0.26
CA LEU A 77 -9.67 -5.17 -0.35
C LEU A 77 -11.02 -5.21 -1.08
N THR A 78 -11.63 -6.38 -1.22
CA THR A 78 -12.93 -6.56 -1.90
C THR A 78 -14.03 -6.94 -0.91
N PRO A 79 -15.29 -6.52 -1.17
CA PRO A 79 -16.42 -6.84 -0.29
C PRO A 79 -16.62 -8.35 -0.10
N ASP A 80 -16.86 -8.75 1.16
CA ASP A 80 -17.38 -10.07 1.51
C ASP A 80 -18.81 -9.92 2.06
N PRO A 81 -19.85 -10.12 1.23
CA PRO A 81 -21.24 -9.97 1.65
C PRO A 81 -21.64 -10.92 2.78
N LYS A 82 -21.05 -12.12 2.83
CA LYS A 82 -21.35 -13.12 3.88
C LYS A 82 -20.81 -12.64 5.22
N PHE A 83 -19.58 -12.15 5.24
CA PHE A 83 -18.95 -11.59 6.43
C PHE A 83 -19.69 -10.35 6.94
N ILE A 84 -20.05 -9.43 6.05
CA ILE A 84 -20.84 -8.25 6.40
C ILE A 84 -22.22 -8.64 6.97
N SER A 85 -22.90 -9.65 6.38
CA SER A 85 -24.16 -10.15 6.89
C SER A 85 -24.03 -10.75 8.30
N LEU A 86 -22.95 -11.49 8.57
CA LEU A 86 -22.65 -12.03 9.88
C LEU A 86 -22.49 -10.92 10.92
N LEU A 87 -21.70 -9.89 10.63
CA LEU A 87 -21.49 -8.74 11.52
C LEU A 87 -22.80 -8.00 11.80
N LYS A 88 -23.65 -7.81 10.79
CA LYS A 88 -24.98 -7.20 10.95
C LYS A 88 -25.88 -8.00 11.88
N LYS A 89 -25.84 -9.34 11.81
CA LYS A 89 -26.63 -10.22 12.70
C LYS A 89 -26.19 -10.12 14.16
N ARG A 90 -24.89 -9.99 14.42
CA ARG A 90 -24.34 -9.81 15.78
C ARG A 90 -24.74 -8.47 16.39
N ASN A 91 -24.90 -7.43 15.56
CA ASN A 91 -25.46 -6.12 15.93
C ASN A 91 -24.77 -5.40 17.11
N SER A 92 -23.53 -5.73 17.43
CA SER A 92 -22.76 -5.01 18.46
C SER A 92 -22.32 -3.63 17.97
N SER A 93 -22.02 -2.72 18.90
CA SER A 93 -21.47 -1.39 18.56
C SER A 93 -20.12 -1.50 17.84
N VAL A 94 -19.32 -2.48 18.23
CA VAL A 94 -18.03 -2.78 17.60
C VAL A 94 -18.24 -3.25 16.16
N ASP A 95 -19.16 -4.19 15.91
CA ASP A 95 -19.46 -4.69 14.57
C ASP A 95 -19.96 -3.58 13.64
N LYS A 96 -20.79 -2.67 14.14
CA LYS A 96 -21.25 -1.50 13.35
C LYS A 96 -20.09 -0.60 12.92
N ARG A 97 -19.15 -0.34 13.82
CA ARG A 97 -17.95 0.45 13.50
C ARG A 97 -17.09 -0.25 12.44
N PHE A 98 -16.84 -1.55 12.58
CA PHE A 98 -16.10 -2.32 11.58
C PHE A 98 -16.77 -2.32 10.21
N ILE A 99 -18.09 -2.44 10.14
CA ILE A 99 -18.84 -2.35 8.87
C ILE A 99 -18.61 -0.99 8.20
N LEU A 100 -18.63 0.11 8.97
CA LEU A 100 -18.35 1.44 8.41
C LEU A 100 -16.94 1.54 7.85
N THR A 101 -15.94 1.05 8.58
CA THR A 101 -14.54 1.03 8.14
C THR A 101 -14.36 0.19 6.87
N LEU A 102 -14.92 -1.02 6.83
CA LEU A 102 -14.87 -1.89 5.66
C LEU A 102 -15.54 -1.24 4.43
N ASN A 103 -16.74 -0.69 4.61
CA ASN A 103 -17.45 -0.02 3.51
C ASN A 103 -16.67 1.18 2.96
N ARG A 104 -15.95 1.91 3.80
CA ARG A 104 -15.10 3.02 3.38
C ARG A 104 -13.95 2.53 2.50
N ILE A 105 -13.20 1.51 2.94
CA ILE A 105 -12.09 0.99 2.16
C ILE A 105 -12.57 0.41 0.83
N TYR A 106 -13.67 -0.34 0.84
CA TYR A 106 -14.27 -0.89 -0.38
C TYR A 106 -14.68 0.21 -1.36
N LYS A 107 -15.31 1.28 -0.88
CA LYS A 107 -15.68 2.44 -1.71
C LYS A 107 -14.46 3.12 -2.32
N LYS A 108 -13.37 3.29 -1.57
CA LYS A 108 -12.12 3.85 -2.09
C LYS A 108 -11.52 2.95 -3.16
N PHE A 109 -11.56 1.64 -2.94
CA PHE A 109 -11.05 0.65 -3.88
C PHE A 109 -11.87 0.63 -5.18
N ASP A 110 -13.19 0.61 -5.08
CA ASP A 110 -14.11 0.64 -6.24
C ASP A 110 -14.01 1.95 -7.03
N ASN A 111 -13.70 3.07 -6.37
CA ASN A 111 -13.47 4.36 -7.02
C ASN A 111 -12.04 4.53 -7.57
N SER A 112 -11.27 3.46 -7.65
CA SER A 112 -9.90 3.45 -8.15
C SER A 112 -9.78 2.55 -9.38
N GLU A 113 -8.90 2.94 -10.31
CA GLU A 113 -8.46 2.06 -11.39
C GLU A 113 -7.35 1.15 -10.85
N ILE A 114 -7.65 -0.15 -10.71
CA ILE A 114 -6.76 -1.12 -10.07
C ILE A 114 -6.18 -2.09 -11.11
N HIS A 115 -4.86 -2.18 -11.13
CA HIS A 115 -4.11 -3.13 -11.94
C HIS A 115 -3.33 -4.10 -11.06
N TRP A 116 -3.33 -5.37 -11.43
CA TRP A 116 -2.61 -6.43 -10.74
C TRP A 116 -1.55 -7.03 -11.63
N ILE A 117 -0.31 -7.00 -11.17
CA ILE A 117 0.82 -7.65 -11.84
C ILE A 117 1.39 -8.71 -10.92
N SER A 118 1.39 -9.96 -11.38
CA SER A 118 1.97 -11.07 -10.64
C SER A 118 3.44 -11.24 -11.00
N GLN A 119 4.31 -11.14 -10.01
CA GLN A 119 5.72 -11.47 -10.14
C GLN A 119 5.92 -12.93 -9.75
N SER A 120 6.17 -13.78 -10.74
CA SER A 120 6.35 -15.23 -10.54
C SER A 120 7.69 -15.54 -9.85
N THR A 121 8.74 -14.80 -10.18
CA THR A 121 10.08 -14.96 -9.62
C THR A 121 10.53 -13.64 -9.00
N PRO A 122 10.81 -13.59 -7.70
CA PRO A 122 11.25 -12.38 -7.02
C PRO A 122 12.71 -12.07 -7.34
N MET A 123 12.95 -11.32 -8.43
CA MET A 123 14.28 -10.89 -8.90
C MET A 123 14.65 -9.50 -8.37
N GLY A 124 14.09 -9.09 -7.25
CA GLY A 124 14.35 -7.79 -6.62
C GLY A 124 13.40 -6.68 -7.04
N PHE A 125 13.61 -5.51 -6.40
CA PHE A 125 12.71 -4.35 -6.49
C PHE A 125 12.67 -3.73 -7.89
N GLY A 126 13.83 -3.59 -8.54
CA GLY A 126 13.92 -3.04 -9.91
C GLY A 126 13.19 -3.91 -10.93
N HIS A 127 13.32 -5.24 -10.84
CA HIS A 127 12.60 -6.17 -11.72
C HIS A 127 11.07 -6.08 -11.50
N ALA A 128 10.64 -5.94 -10.25
CA ALA A 128 9.23 -5.71 -9.95
C ALA A 128 8.73 -4.45 -10.68
N LEU A 129 9.48 -3.36 -10.61
CA LEU A 129 9.12 -2.11 -11.29
C LEU A 129 9.07 -2.26 -12.82
N LEU A 130 10.02 -2.96 -13.42
CA LEU A 130 10.03 -3.22 -14.86
C LEU A 130 8.75 -3.95 -15.31
N SER A 131 8.20 -4.84 -14.50
CA SER A 131 6.95 -5.52 -14.83
C SER A 131 5.76 -4.57 -14.95
N ALA A 132 5.81 -3.39 -14.33
CA ALA A 132 4.78 -2.37 -14.41
C ALA A 132 4.92 -1.42 -15.62
N GLN A 133 5.89 -1.64 -16.52
CA GLN A 133 6.18 -0.75 -17.64
C GLN A 133 4.94 -0.44 -18.50
N LYS A 134 4.10 -1.46 -18.78
CA LYS A 134 2.87 -1.29 -19.57
C LYS A 134 1.81 -0.45 -18.86
N PHE A 135 1.78 -0.49 -17.54
CA PHE A 135 0.89 0.34 -16.74
C PHE A 135 1.37 1.79 -16.69
N ILE A 136 2.67 1.98 -16.44
CA ILE A 136 3.29 3.30 -16.29
C ILE A 136 3.25 4.08 -17.60
N LYS A 137 3.45 3.38 -18.73
CA LYS A 137 3.67 4.01 -20.05
C LYS A 137 4.84 5.01 -19.94
N ASN A 138 4.65 6.26 -20.28
CA ASN A 138 5.66 7.33 -20.18
C ASN A 138 5.23 8.42 -19.20
N GLU A 139 4.39 8.08 -18.22
CA GLU A 139 3.88 9.04 -17.24
C GLU A 139 4.69 9.01 -15.94
N SER A 140 4.77 10.15 -15.27
CA SER A 140 5.30 10.20 -13.90
C SER A 140 4.37 9.46 -12.95
N PHE A 141 4.92 8.64 -12.07
CA PHE A 141 4.19 7.83 -11.09
C PHE A 141 4.89 7.85 -9.74
N LEU A 142 4.14 7.57 -8.69
CA LEU A 142 4.68 7.33 -7.35
C LEU A 142 5.02 5.84 -7.21
N LEU A 143 6.23 5.53 -6.74
CA LEU A 143 6.62 4.18 -6.35
C LEU A 143 6.64 4.07 -4.84
N HIS A 144 5.87 3.14 -4.27
CA HIS A 144 5.80 2.87 -2.86
C HIS A 144 6.04 1.39 -2.56
N ALA A 145 6.92 1.09 -1.62
CA ALA A 145 7.05 -0.26 -1.11
C ALA A 145 5.88 -0.57 -0.16
N GLY A 146 5.05 -1.55 -0.48
CA GLY A 146 3.84 -1.88 0.27
C GLY A 146 4.09 -2.43 1.69
N ASP A 147 5.36 -2.67 2.04
CA ASP A 147 5.81 -3.10 3.37
C ASP A 147 6.54 -1.98 4.14
N THR A 148 6.43 -0.73 3.69
CA THR A 148 7.01 0.44 4.34
C THR A 148 5.92 1.30 4.95
N TYR A 149 5.95 1.46 6.28
CA TYR A 149 5.08 2.36 7.00
C TYR A 149 5.65 3.78 6.98
N ILE A 150 4.80 4.73 6.66
CA ILE A 150 5.08 6.17 6.75
C ILE A 150 3.98 6.76 7.63
N GLU A 151 4.38 7.38 8.75
CA GLU A 151 3.45 7.91 9.74
C GLU A 151 2.60 9.06 9.19
N ASN A 152 3.19 9.91 8.36
CA ASN A 152 2.52 11.10 7.84
C ASN A 152 2.87 11.34 6.37
N TYR A 153 1.85 11.39 5.53
CA TYR A 153 1.96 11.61 4.10
C TYR A 153 1.84 13.10 3.66
N ALA A 154 1.82 14.04 4.62
CA ALA A 154 1.71 15.49 4.31
C ALA A 154 2.85 16.03 3.43
N PHE A 155 3.96 15.31 3.31
CA PHE A 155 5.06 15.65 2.40
C PHE A 155 4.74 15.40 0.91
N LEU A 156 3.78 14.51 0.60
CA LEU A 156 3.52 14.09 -0.79
C LEU A 156 3.19 15.25 -1.75
N PRO A 157 2.32 16.19 -1.43
CA PRO A 157 2.05 17.32 -2.33
C PRO A 157 3.31 18.13 -2.63
N LYS A 158 4.18 18.34 -1.64
CA LYS A 158 5.46 19.03 -1.82
C LYS A 158 6.43 18.23 -2.69
N LEU A 159 6.51 16.90 -2.48
CA LEU A 159 7.34 16.00 -3.27
C LEU A 159 6.92 16.03 -4.75
N ILE A 160 5.63 15.91 -5.02
CA ILE A 160 5.08 15.92 -6.39
C ILE A 160 5.39 17.27 -7.06
N LYS A 161 5.11 18.39 -6.38
CA LYS A 161 5.40 19.73 -6.89
C LYS A 161 6.89 19.92 -7.18
N LEU A 162 7.78 19.41 -6.32
CA LEU A 162 9.22 19.48 -6.54
C LEU A 162 9.66 18.68 -7.76
N HIS A 163 9.12 17.45 -7.92
CA HIS A 163 9.38 16.60 -9.07
C HIS A 163 8.97 17.27 -10.38
N GLU A 164 7.74 17.78 -10.44
CA GLU A 164 7.20 18.43 -11.64
C GLU A 164 7.91 19.73 -11.98
N LYS A 165 8.18 20.59 -10.98
CA LYS A 165 8.87 21.87 -11.17
C LYS A 165 10.29 21.70 -11.73
N ASN A 166 11.00 20.67 -11.31
CA ASN A 166 12.38 20.44 -11.74
C ASN A 166 12.49 19.53 -12.97
N HIS A 167 11.37 19.07 -13.53
CA HIS A 167 11.35 18.07 -14.60
C HIS A 167 12.27 16.88 -14.30
N ALA A 168 12.28 16.45 -13.04
CA ALA A 168 13.22 15.45 -12.55
C ALA A 168 12.93 14.07 -13.13
N SER A 169 13.95 13.31 -13.50
CA SER A 169 13.82 11.90 -13.91
C SER A 169 13.44 10.99 -12.74
N GLY A 170 13.77 11.38 -11.51
CA GLY A 170 13.41 10.69 -10.27
C GLY A 170 13.57 11.61 -9.07
N THR A 171 12.69 11.44 -8.08
CA THR A 171 12.75 12.17 -6.81
C THR A 171 12.59 11.16 -5.68
N LEU A 172 13.53 11.15 -4.75
CA LEU A 172 13.58 10.18 -3.66
C LEU A 172 13.18 10.83 -2.33
N VAL A 173 12.45 10.07 -1.52
CA VAL A 173 12.27 10.39 -0.09
C VAL A 173 13.36 9.68 0.67
N LEU A 174 14.19 10.44 1.38
CA LEU A 174 15.32 9.92 2.15
C LEU A 174 15.12 10.21 3.63
N GLN A 175 15.59 9.28 4.45
CA GLN A 175 15.65 9.44 5.89
C GLN A 175 17.11 9.36 6.34
N GLN A 176 17.54 10.34 7.13
CA GLN A 176 18.86 10.27 7.78
C GLN A 176 18.84 9.24 8.91
N LYS A 177 19.83 8.35 8.94
CA LYS A 177 19.99 7.33 9.98
C LYS A 177 21.46 7.20 10.38
N ASN A 178 21.71 6.92 11.65
CA ASN A 178 23.06 6.67 12.18
C ASN A 178 23.53 5.23 11.83
N ASP A 179 22.67 4.25 11.95
CA ASP A 179 22.95 2.88 11.50
C ASP A 179 22.26 2.62 10.16
N VAL A 180 23.08 2.44 9.14
CA VAL A 180 22.67 2.25 7.75
C VAL A 180 22.85 0.82 7.24
N LYS A 181 23.25 -0.11 8.12
CA LYS A 181 23.45 -1.51 7.76
C LYS A 181 22.16 -2.14 7.20
N GLY A 182 22.24 -2.65 5.97
CA GLY A 182 21.09 -3.29 5.29
C GLY A 182 20.11 -2.33 4.63
N TYR A 183 20.43 -1.04 4.52
CA TYR A 183 19.68 -0.03 3.79
C TYR A 183 20.35 0.36 2.47
N GLY A 184 19.55 0.79 1.51
CA GLY A 184 20.06 1.50 0.34
C GLY A 184 20.52 2.91 0.72
N LEU A 185 21.66 3.33 0.19
CA LEU A 185 22.25 4.63 0.50
C LEU A 185 22.21 5.53 -0.73
N ALA A 186 21.96 6.83 -0.50
CA ALA A 186 22.14 7.86 -1.51
C ALA A 186 23.43 8.63 -1.22
N GLN A 187 24.30 8.76 -2.24
CA GLN A 187 25.50 9.58 -2.18
C GLN A 187 25.23 10.88 -2.94
N PHE A 188 25.50 11.99 -2.29
CA PHE A 188 25.45 13.31 -2.92
C PHE A 188 26.84 13.67 -3.45
N LYS A 189 26.87 14.22 -4.67
CA LYS A 189 28.07 14.80 -5.29
C LYS A 189 28.10 16.30 -5.05
#